data_9368c1c0b3c7ef4962aca52f33555ff3
#
_entry.id   9368c1c0b3c7ef4962aca52f33555ff3
#
_cell.length_a   1.000
_cell.length_b   1.000
_cell.length_c   1.000
_cell.angle_alpha   90.00
_cell.angle_beta   90.00
_cell.angle_gamma   90.00
#
_symmetry.space_group_name_H-M   'P 1'
#
loop_
_entity.id
_entity.type
_entity.pdbx_description
1 polymer ?
#
loop_
_entity_poly.entity_id
_entity_poly.type
_entity_poly.pdbx_seq_one_letter_code
_entity_poly.pdbx_strand_id
1 'polypeptide(L)'
;METFEAQHHKTQHGTNGLILSIEANIHDMKAIAKNIYYVGVNDRQKHLFENIWPLPGGVSYNSYLIAGEKSALVDTVDICYSDTFFKKIAKILNGRTLDYLIVGHMEPDHAGSIRLLRQQYPDMKIVGNRQTFGMLAGYHNITEGLHEVKDGESLDLGTHQLKFYTAPMVHWPEVMFTYEETERVLFSADAFGTFGTLDGGVLDTEMNTDRYWSEMIRYYSNIVGKYGGPVQKALQKLSGVDVQMICSTHGPVWTEQRGRVIEIYDRLSRYEGIEGVTLVYGSMYGNTELMAETIATALAEGGVKNIAMHNVSKSHSSYILRDLFNYKGVIIGCPTYSNQLFPEIDALLQKIELRELKNRVYGYFGSFTWAGAAVKRLGAFGESMKWECIAPPVEQKQSISSEEECISLGRSMAEKILSK
;
A
#
# COMPACT_ATOMS: atom_id res chain seq x y z
N MET A 1 -8.29 -8.88 87.05
CA MET A 1 -9.27 -9.25 86.02
C MET A 1 -9.77 -7.91 85.43
N GLU A 2 -9.03 -7.47 84.44
CA GLU A 2 -9.26 -6.14 83.82
C GLU A 2 -9.85 -6.34 82.42
N THR A 3 -10.96 -5.74 82.22
CA THR A 3 -11.71 -5.70 80.94
C THR A 3 -11.13 -4.63 80.04
N PHE A 4 -10.61 -5.02 78.84
CA PHE A 4 -10.19 -4.08 77.81
C PHE A 4 -11.36 -3.79 76.87
N GLU A 5 -11.86 -2.57 76.89
CA GLU A 5 -12.78 -2.01 75.89
C GLU A 5 -11.99 -1.71 74.62
N ALA A 6 -12.45 -2.26 73.49
CA ALA A 6 -11.95 -1.94 72.21
C ALA A 6 -12.75 -0.78 71.57
N GLN A 7 -12.13 0.38 71.42
CA GLN A 7 -12.63 1.49 70.66
C GLN A 7 -12.54 1.25 69.16
N HIS A 8 -13.67 1.19 68.48
CA HIS A 8 -13.74 1.19 67.03
C HIS A 8 -13.50 2.60 66.49
N HIS A 9 -12.29 2.87 65.97
CA HIS A 9 -12.04 3.97 65.08
C HIS A 9 -12.44 3.57 63.65
N LYS A 10 -13.52 4.14 63.13
CA LYS A 10 -13.88 4.14 61.72
C LYS A 10 -12.91 5.06 60.98
N THR A 11 -11.91 4.52 60.34
CA THR A 11 -11.16 5.22 59.31
C THR A 11 -11.86 5.05 57.96
N GLN A 12 -12.54 6.14 57.51
CA GLN A 12 -12.96 6.25 56.13
C GLN A 12 -11.71 6.43 55.25
N HIS A 13 -11.29 5.36 54.63
CA HIS A 13 -10.38 5.47 53.49
C HIS A 13 -11.18 5.83 52.25
N GLY A 14 -11.19 7.12 51.92
CA GLY A 14 -11.59 7.61 50.63
C GLY A 14 -10.56 7.10 49.58
N THR A 15 -10.93 6.11 48.84
CA THR A 15 -10.24 5.75 47.60
C THR A 15 -10.56 6.83 46.57
N ASN A 16 -9.80 7.95 46.67
CA ASN A 16 -9.63 8.82 45.51
C ASN A 16 -8.78 8.03 44.52
N GLY A 17 -9.42 7.22 43.71
CA GLY A 17 -8.86 6.71 42.50
C GLY A 17 -8.48 7.91 41.61
N LEU A 18 -7.20 8.22 41.57
CA LEU A 18 -6.64 9.11 40.59
C LEU A 18 -6.86 8.43 39.22
N ILE A 19 -8.03 8.65 38.65
CA ILE A 19 -8.20 8.53 37.21
C ILE A 19 -7.36 9.66 36.67
N LEU A 20 -6.11 9.36 36.35
CA LEU A 20 -5.34 10.16 35.42
C LEU A 20 -6.13 10.14 34.12
N SER A 21 -7.04 11.12 33.97
CA SER A 21 -7.51 11.54 32.67
C SER A 21 -6.23 12.03 31.97
N ILE A 22 -5.61 11.15 31.22
CA ILE A 22 -4.77 11.57 30.12
C ILE A 22 -5.76 12.26 29.18
N GLU A 23 -6.02 13.55 29.43
CA GLU A 23 -6.41 14.47 28.39
C GLU A 23 -5.22 14.45 27.43
N ALA A 24 -5.22 13.47 26.53
CA ALA A 24 -4.39 13.55 25.37
C ALA A 24 -4.75 14.90 24.76
N ASN A 25 -3.85 15.87 24.87
CA ASN A 25 -3.86 17.06 24.06
C ASN A 25 -3.90 16.54 22.62
N ILE A 26 -5.10 16.36 22.10
CA ILE A 26 -5.35 16.10 20.68
C ILE A 26 -5.02 17.46 20.08
N HIS A 27 -3.73 17.67 19.81
CA HIS A 27 -3.23 18.82 19.09
C HIS A 27 -4.06 18.97 17.83
N ASP A 28 -4.46 20.16 17.56
CA ASP A 28 -5.45 20.66 16.63
C ASP A 28 -5.73 19.71 15.48
N MET A 29 -6.99 19.30 15.37
CA MET A 29 -7.47 18.53 14.25
C MET A 29 -7.19 19.30 12.98
N LYS A 30 -6.41 18.69 12.09
CA LYS A 30 -5.94 19.35 10.89
C LYS A 30 -7.10 19.59 9.93
N ALA A 31 -7.52 20.83 9.76
CA ALA A 31 -8.32 21.22 8.62
C ALA A 31 -7.45 21.16 7.37
N ILE A 32 -7.85 20.37 6.38
CA ILE A 32 -7.14 20.24 5.10
C ILE A 32 -7.75 21.12 4.01
N ALA A 33 -9.05 21.45 4.13
CA ALA A 33 -9.76 22.42 3.33
C ALA A 33 -10.90 23.03 4.18
N LYS A 34 -11.70 23.93 3.60
CA LYS A 34 -12.81 24.55 4.33
C LYS A 34 -13.80 23.48 4.82
N ASN A 35 -13.99 23.40 6.11
CA ASN A 35 -14.86 22.41 6.78
C ASN A 35 -14.51 20.94 6.48
N ILE A 36 -13.33 20.64 5.98
CA ILE A 36 -12.84 19.27 5.75
C ILE A 36 -11.63 19.02 6.66
N TYR A 37 -11.75 18.02 7.52
CA TYR A 37 -10.77 17.72 8.57
C TYR A 37 -10.20 16.33 8.42
N TYR A 38 -8.90 16.20 8.59
CA TYR A 38 -8.24 14.91 8.75
C TYR A 38 -8.50 14.36 10.16
N VAL A 39 -9.08 13.17 10.25
CA VAL A 39 -9.39 12.50 11.52
C VAL A 39 -8.67 11.14 11.64
N GLY A 40 -7.83 10.79 10.69
CA GLY A 40 -7.09 9.53 10.65
C GLY A 40 -6.12 9.35 11.82
N VAL A 41 -5.49 8.19 11.85
CA VAL A 41 -4.55 7.76 12.90
C VAL A 41 -3.28 7.16 12.29
N ASN A 42 -2.20 7.12 13.08
CA ASN A 42 -0.94 6.45 12.73
C ASN A 42 -0.78 5.16 13.54
N ASP A 43 -0.59 4.05 12.85
CA ASP A 43 -0.21 2.78 13.46
C ASP A 43 1.29 2.54 13.34
N ARG A 44 2.02 2.73 14.44
CA ARG A 44 3.46 2.51 14.53
C ARG A 44 3.83 1.15 15.11
N GLN A 45 2.82 0.33 15.44
CA GLN A 45 3.01 -0.95 16.13
C GLN A 45 2.77 -2.15 15.23
N LYS A 46 1.96 -1.99 14.18
CA LYS A 46 1.67 -3.08 13.24
C LYS A 46 2.92 -3.46 12.45
N HIS A 47 3.31 -4.72 12.53
CA HIS A 47 4.51 -5.22 11.88
C HIS A 47 4.30 -5.63 10.43
N LEU A 48 3.09 -6.10 10.10
CA LEU A 48 2.74 -6.60 8.77
C LEU A 48 1.39 -6.03 8.31
N PHE A 49 1.33 -5.47 7.11
CA PHE A 49 0.09 -5.17 6.40
C PHE A 49 -0.45 -6.48 5.80
N GLU A 50 -1.77 -6.71 5.88
CA GLU A 50 -2.42 -7.98 5.47
C GLU A 50 -1.76 -9.25 6.06
N ASN A 51 -1.02 -9.14 7.18
CA ASN A 51 -0.17 -10.19 7.74
C ASN A 51 0.91 -10.75 6.79
N ILE A 52 1.26 -10.04 5.73
CA ILE A 52 2.21 -10.45 4.69
C ILE A 52 3.33 -9.43 4.50
N TRP A 53 3.00 -8.12 4.44
CA TRP A 53 3.92 -7.08 3.98
C TRP A 53 4.54 -6.31 5.14
N PRO A 54 5.88 -6.30 5.29
CA PRO A 54 6.54 -5.61 6.40
C PRO A 54 6.25 -4.11 6.44
N LEU A 55 6.01 -3.59 7.63
CA LEU A 55 5.74 -2.18 7.90
C LEU A 55 6.81 -1.57 8.83
N PRO A 56 8.08 -1.44 8.40
CA PRO A 56 9.13 -0.88 9.25
C PRO A 56 8.88 0.59 9.62
N GLY A 57 8.17 1.33 8.78
CA GLY A 57 7.72 2.70 9.01
C GLY A 57 6.28 2.83 9.52
N GLY A 58 5.64 1.70 9.89
CA GLY A 58 4.22 1.67 10.23
C GLY A 58 3.31 1.98 9.04
N VAL A 59 2.07 2.39 9.33
CA VAL A 59 1.06 2.78 8.34
C VAL A 59 0.14 3.85 8.93
N SER A 60 -0.37 4.75 8.12
CA SER A 60 -1.47 5.64 8.51
C SER A 60 -2.80 5.06 8.03
N TYR A 61 -3.86 5.18 8.83
CA TYR A 61 -5.24 4.94 8.42
C TYR A 61 -5.91 6.29 8.36
N ASN A 62 -6.14 6.77 7.15
CA ASN A 62 -6.68 8.10 6.93
C ASN A 62 -8.20 8.04 6.81
N SER A 63 -8.84 8.96 7.47
CA SER A 63 -10.27 9.22 7.37
C SER A 63 -10.50 10.72 7.43
N TYR A 64 -11.58 11.19 6.84
CA TYR A 64 -11.83 12.61 6.65
C TYR A 64 -13.25 12.96 7.04
N LEU A 65 -13.44 14.03 7.83
CA LEU A 65 -14.74 14.51 8.24
C LEU A 65 -15.07 15.83 7.55
N ILE A 66 -16.12 15.84 6.75
CA ILE A 66 -16.74 17.03 6.18
C ILE A 66 -17.79 17.53 7.17
N ALA A 67 -17.57 18.70 7.77
CA ALA A 67 -18.39 19.28 8.81
C ALA A 67 -19.21 20.48 8.29
N GLY A 68 -19.90 20.31 7.16
CA GLY A 68 -20.76 21.30 6.52
C GLY A 68 -22.13 21.44 7.20
N GLU A 69 -23.15 21.85 6.46
CA GLU A 69 -24.53 21.89 6.93
C GLU A 69 -24.99 20.50 7.36
N LYS A 70 -24.81 19.50 6.48
CA LYS A 70 -24.80 18.08 6.84
C LYS A 70 -23.36 17.60 6.97
N SER A 71 -23.15 16.67 7.88
CA SER A 71 -21.84 16.08 8.13
C SER A 71 -21.67 14.76 7.41
N ALA A 72 -20.48 14.53 6.83
CA ALA A 72 -20.14 13.26 6.19
C ALA A 72 -18.74 12.82 6.61
N LEU A 73 -18.62 11.59 7.07
CA LEU A 73 -17.33 10.93 7.34
C LEU A 73 -16.97 10.08 6.11
N VAL A 74 -15.74 10.18 5.63
CA VAL A 74 -15.23 9.37 4.53
C VAL A 74 -14.29 8.31 5.09
N ASP A 75 -14.68 7.06 4.94
CA ASP A 75 -14.07 5.85 5.49
C ASP A 75 -13.89 5.89 7.03
N THR A 76 -13.44 4.80 7.62
CA THR A 76 -13.11 4.72 9.03
C THR A 76 -11.63 4.33 9.20
N VAL A 77 -11.26 3.75 10.33
CA VAL A 77 -9.91 3.28 10.63
C VAL A 77 -9.96 1.86 11.20
N ASP A 78 -8.79 1.22 11.29
CA ASP A 78 -8.63 -0.07 11.98
C ASP A 78 -9.26 0.00 13.38
N ILE A 79 -9.99 -1.05 13.75
CA ILE A 79 -10.77 -1.13 15.00
C ILE A 79 -9.92 -0.87 16.25
N CYS A 80 -8.62 -1.19 16.21
CA CYS A 80 -7.70 -0.97 17.32
C CYS A 80 -7.55 0.52 17.70
N TYR A 81 -7.89 1.43 16.78
CA TYR A 81 -7.77 2.88 16.95
C TYR A 81 -9.12 3.60 17.10
N SER A 82 -10.23 2.87 17.22
CA SER A 82 -11.57 3.42 17.25
C SER A 82 -11.78 4.46 18.36
N ASP A 83 -11.24 4.26 19.55
CA ASP A 83 -11.36 5.22 20.67
C ASP A 83 -10.77 6.59 20.33
N THR A 84 -9.52 6.61 19.83
CA THR A 84 -8.86 7.86 19.41
C THR A 84 -9.59 8.51 18.24
N PHE A 85 -10.02 7.71 17.29
CA PHE A 85 -10.77 8.14 16.12
C PHE A 85 -12.10 8.81 16.49
N PHE A 86 -12.89 8.18 17.35
CA PHE A 86 -14.20 8.72 17.78
C PHE A 86 -14.06 10.00 18.60
N LYS A 87 -13.03 10.13 19.43
CA LYS A 87 -12.73 11.37 20.15
C LYS A 87 -12.48 12.54 19.19
N LYS A 88 -11.75 12.31 18.09
CA LYS A 88 -11.53 13.32 17.05
C LYS A 88 -12.84 13.75 16.38
N ILE A 89 -13.65 12.79 15.96
CA ILE A 89 -14.96 13.05 15.33
C ILE A 89 -15.86 13.84 16.28
N ALA A 90 -16.02 13.38 17.53
CA ALA A 90 -16.86 14.03 18.53
C ALA A 90 -16.46 15.49 18.80
N LYS A 91 -15.13 15.76 18.84
CA LYS A 91 -14.61 17.11 19.04
C LYS A 91 -14.97 18.03 17.89
N ILE A 92 -14.88 17.59 16.62
CA ILE A 92 -15.23 18.41 15.44
C ILE A 92 -16.74 18.61 15.38
N LEU A 93 -17.53 17.55 15.60
CA LEU A 93 -18.98 17.63 15.55
C LEU A 93 -19.54 18.51 16.68
N ASN A 94 -18.83 18.63 17.82
CA ASN A 94 -19.20 19.49 18.95
C ASN A 94 -20.67 19.34 19.35
N GLY A 95 -21.11 18.10 19.57
CA GLY A 95 -22.47 17.76 19.94
C GLY A 95 -23.48 17.62 18.77
N ARG A 96 -23.07 17.89 17.54
CA ARG A 96 -23.85 17.58 16.33
C ARG A 96 -23.88 16.07 16.06
N THR A 97 -24.91 15.60 15.39
CA THR A 97 -24.97 14.23 14.88
C THR A 97 -24.05 14.06 13.65
N LEU A 98 -23.72 12.81 13.33
CA LEU A 98 -23.11 12.45 12.06
C LEU A 98 -24.22 11.99 11.09
N ASP A 99 -24.39 12.71 9.95
CA ASP A 99 -25.49 12.44 9.02
C ASP A 99 -25.15 11.29 8.07
N TYR A 100 -23.89 11.22 7.58
CA TYR A 100 -23.46 10.23 6.60
C TYR A 100 -22.10 9.61 6.94
N LEU A 101 -21.98 8.32 6.65
CA LEU A 101 -20.70 7.64 6.46
C LEU A 101 -20.57 7.27 4.98
N ILE A 102 -19.57 7.77 4.30
CA ILE A 102 -19.24 7.40 2.92
C ILE A 102 -18.23 6.27 2.98
N VAL A 103 -18.54 5.12 2.41
CA VAL A 103 -17.63 3.96 2.36
C VAL A 103 -17.00 3.87 0.99
N GLY A 104 -15.75 4.28 0.89
CA GLY A 104 -14.93 4.16 -0.30
C GLY A 104 -14.35 2.76 -0.47
N HIS A 105 -14.03 2.08 0.66
CA HIS A 105 -13.43 0.76 0.68
C HIS A 105 -13.83 -0.06 1.92
N MET A 106 -13.98 -1.38 1.75
CA MET A 106 -14.47 -2.30 2.79
C MET A 106 -13.39 -3.16 3.43
N GLU A 107 -12.10 -2.94 3.11
CA GLU A 107 -11.02 -3.63 3.80
C GLU A 107 -11.03 -3.28 5.31
N PRO A 108 -10.78 -4.24 6.21
CA PRO A 108 -10.98 -4.05 7.66
C PRO A 108 -10.21 -2.88 8.28
N ASP A 109 -9.11 -2.44 7.71
CA ASP A 109 -8.34 -1.29 8.20
C ASP A 109 -8.99 0.07 7.87
N HIS A 110 -9.99 0.09 6.97
CA HIS A 110 -10.85 1.25 6.67
C HIS A 110 -12.29 1.04 7.09
N ALA A 111 -12.72 -0.20 7.28
CA ALA A 111 -14.09 -0.56 7.61
C ALA A 111 -14.25 -1.10 9.03
N GLY A 112 -13.16 -1.38 9.75
CA GLY A 112 -13.18 -2.06 11.05
C GLY A 112 -13.98 -1.33 12.12
N SER A 113 -14.02 0.00 12.09
CA SER A 113 -14.73 0.82 13.07
C SER A 113 -16.21 1.09 12.73
N ILE A 114 -16.71 0.67 11.55
CA ILE A 114 -18.08 0.98 11.07
C ILE A 114 -19.15 0.52 12.05
N ARG A 115 -19.03 -0.69 12.59
CA ARG A 115 -20.02 -1.25 13.51
C ARG A 115 -20.14 -0.41 14.80
N LEU A 116 -19.01 0.01 15.36
CA LEU A 116 -18.98 0.85 16.55
C LEU A 116 -19.49 2.26 16.26
N LEU A 117 -19.15 2.81 15.09
CA LEU A 117 -19.63 4.11 14.65
C LEU A 117 -21.16 4.11 14.51
N ARG A 118 -21.74 3.05 13.93
CA ARG A 118 -23.19 2.88 13.81
C ARG A 118 -23.89 2.81 15.17
N GLN A 119 -23.25 2.21 16.18
CA GLN A 119 -23.81 2.18 17.54
C GLN A 119 -23.82 3.58 18.17
N GLN A 120 -22.80 4.40 17.90
CA GLN A 120 -22.69 5.76 18.41
C GLN A 120 -23.61 6.75 17.67
N TYR A 121 -23.84 6.54 16.37
CA TYR A 121 -24.67 7.38 15.51
C TYR A 121 -25.73 6.51 14.79
N PRO A 122 -26.80 6.10 15.50
CA PRO A 122 -27.76 5.11 14.98
C PRO A 122 -28.56 5.61 13.76
N ASP A 123 -28.78 6.92 13.65
CA ASP A 123 -29.54 7.54 12.55
C ASP A 123 -28.66 7.85 11.31
N MET A 124 -27.34 7.72 11.41
CA MET A 124 -26.41 7.95 10.33
C MET A 124 -26.73 7.06 9.12
N LYS A 125 -26.75 7.62 7.92
CA LYS A 125 -26.88 6.86 6.68
C LYS A 125 -25.51 6.41 6.19
N ILE A 126 -25.39 5.13 5.81
CA ILE A 126 -24.18 4.59 5.20
C ILE A 126 -24.33 4.64 3.69
N VAL A 127 -23.47 5.41 3.04
CA VAL A 127 -23.44 5.64 1.58
C VAL A 127 -22.42 4.70 0.97
N GLY A 128 -22.80 3.97 -0.07
CA GLY A 128 -21.94 3.05 -0.80
C GLY A 128 -22.66 2.46 -1.98
N ASN A 129 -21.99 1.59 -2.72
CA ASN A 129 -22.60 0.87 -3.82
C ASN A 129 -23.14 -0.51 -3.35
N ARG A 130 -23.77 -1.23 -4.27
CA ARG A 130 -24.40 -2.52 -3.96
C ARG A 130 -23.42 -3.58 -3.44
N GLN A 131 -22.16 -3.60 -3.93
CA GLN A 131 -21.14 -4.53 -3.44
C GLN A 131 -20.73 -4.18 -2.02
N THR A 132 -20.56 -2.90 -1.71
CA THR A 132 -20.31 -2.39 -0.35
C THR A 132 -21.36 -2.91 0.62
N PHE A 133 -22.65 -2.87 0.26
CA PHE A 133 -23.73 -3.32 1.14
C PHE A 133 -23.73 -4.84 1.35
N GLY A 134 -23.35 -5.61 0.35
CA GLY A 134 -23.15 -7.06 0.51
C GLY A 134 -22.04 -7.37 1.53
N MET A 135 -20.94 -6.61 1.50
CA MET A 135 -19.83 -6.75 2.45
C MET A 135 -20.20 -6.24 3.85
N LEU A 136 -20.95 -5.12 3.96
CA LEU A 136 -21.47 -4.61 5.23
C LEU A 136 -22.36 -5.64 5.94
N ALA A 137 -23.25 -6.29 5.20
CA ALA A 137 -24.08 -7.38 5.74
C ALA A 137 -23.21 -8.56 6.21
N GLY A 138 -22.17 -8.95 5.44
CA GLY A 138 -21.29 -10.07 5.77
C GLY A 138 -20.37 -9.79 6.96
N TYR A 139 -19.66 -8.65 6.96
CA TYR A 139 -18.67 -8.33 7.99
C TYR A 139 -19.29 -7.72 9.27
N HIS A 140 -20.31 -6.90 9.12
CA HIS A 140 -20.83 -6.06 10.22
C HIS A 140 -22.27 -6.37 10.62
N ASN A 141 -22.98 -7.23 9.87
CA ASN A 141 -24.42 -7.50 10.04
C ASN A 141 -25.26 -6.21 9.99
N ILE A 142 -24.90 -5.28 9.08
CA ILE A 142 -25.62 -4.02 8.86
C ILE A 142 -26.36 -4.13 7.52
N THR A 143 -27.71 -4.03 7.59
CA THR A 143 -28.61 -4.15 6.44
C THR A 143 -29.59 -2.98 6.31
N GLU A 144 -29.59 -2.04 7.28
CA GLU A 144 -30.51 -0.91 7.34
C GLU A 144 -29.77 0.43 7.41
N GLY A 145 -30.46 1.51 7.10
CA GLY A 145 -29.88 2.86 7.08
C GLY A 145 -28.90 3.05 5.95
N LEU A 146 -29.03 2.30 4.85
CA LEU A 146 -28.17 2.32 3.67
C LEU A 146 -28.67 3.32 2.64
N HIS A 147 -27.76 3.99 1.96
CA HIS A 147 -28.02 4.91 0.85
C HIS A 147 -27.16 4.48 -0.35
N GLU A 148 -27.78 3.77 -1.28
CA GLU A 148 -27.10 3.29 -2.49
C GLU A 148 -26.82 4.44 -3.43
N VAL A 149 -25.58 4.48 -3.94
CA VAL A 149 -25.18 5.42 -5.00
C VAL A 149 -24.53 4.67 -6.17
N LYS A 150 -24.69 5.22 -7.36
CA LYS A 150 -24.13 4.70 -8.62
C LYS A 150 -23.03 5.60 -9.14
N ASP A 151 -22.34 5.11 -10.15
CA ASP A 151 -21.29 5.87 -10.87
C ASP A 151 -21.84 7.17 -11.43
N GLY A 152 -21.23 8.30 -11.08
CA GLY A 152 -21.62 9.63 -11.50
C GLY A 152 -22.74 10.28 -10.68
N GLU A 153 -23.39 9.58 -9.75
CA GLU A 153 -24.39 10.18 -8.85
C GLU A 153 -23.76 11.16 -7.86
N SER A 154 -24.56 12.09 -7.36
CA SER A 154 -24.12 13.11 -6.39
C SER A 154 -24.95 13.07 -5.12
N LEU A 155 -24.36 13.54 -4.02
CA LEU A 155 -24.99 13.72 -2.71
C LEU A 155 -24.78 15.18 -2.25
N ASP A 156 -25.88 15.87 -1.99
CA ASP A 156 -25.86 17.23 -1.49
C ASP A 156 -25.80 17.27 0.04
N LEU A 157 -24.75 17.91 0.55
CA LEU A 157 -24.54 18.16 1.99
C LEU A 157 -24.88 19.63 2.38
N GLY A 158 -25.51 20.39 1.50
CA GLY A 158 -25.80 21.82 1.66
C GLY A 158 -24.60 22.69 1.27
N THR A 159 -23.59 22.78 2.10
CA THR A 159 -22.37 23.57 1.81
C THR A 159 -21.32 22.84 0.98
N HIS A 160 -21.45 21.55 0.79
CA HIS A 160 -20.56 20.68 0.03
C HIS A 160 -21.36 19.77 -0.90
N GLN A 161 -20.83 19.49 -2.07
CA GLN A 161 -21.41 18.57 -3.05
C GLN A 161 -20.47 17.42 -3.29
N LEU A 162 -20.92 16.19 -3.06
CA LEU A 162 -20.15 14.98 -3.32
C LEU A 162 -20.60 14.34 -4.63
N LYS A 163 -19.64 13.87 -5.41
CA LYS A 163 -19.88 13.07 -6.62
C LYS A 163 -19.10 11.77 -6.55
N PHE A 164 -19.74 10.67 -6.94
CA PHE A 164 -19.18 9.33 -6.77
C PHE A 164 -18.70 8.74 -8.10
N TYR A 165 -17.50 8.12 -8.06
CA TYR A 165 -16.92 7.42 -9.21
C TYR A 165 -16.56 6.01 -8.80
N THR A 166 -17.23 5.01 -9.37
CA THR A 166 -16.85 3.61 -9.09
C THR A 166 -15.51 3.27 -9.72
N ALA A 167 -14.64 2.64 -8.94
CA ALA A 167 -13.31 2.21 -9.32
C ALA A 167 -13.10 0.70 -9.01
N PRO A 168 -13.94 -0.20 -9.58
CA PRO A 168 -13.93 -1.60 -9.22
C PRO A 168 -12.55 -2.22 -9.48
N MET A 169 -12.09 -3.05 -8.56
CA MET A 169 -10.77 -3.69 -8.56
C MET A 169 -9.59 -2.73 -8.40
N VAL A 170 -9.80 -1.56 -7.79
CA VAL A 170 -8.72 -0.68 -7.37
C VAL A 170 -8.71 -0.57 -5.83
N HIS A 171 -8.43 -1.65 -5.00
CA HIS A 171 -8.06 -2.99 -5.50
C HIS A 171 -9.16 -4.05 -5.27
N TRP A 172 -10.30 -3.74 -4.63
CA TRP A 172 -11.44 -4.62 -4.44
C TRP A 172 -12.63 -4.21 -5.33
N PRO A 173 -13.64 -5.10 -5.50
CA PRO A 173 -14.72 -4.88 -6.48
C PRO A 173 -15.66 -3.72 -6.13
N GLU A 174 -15.79 -3.36 -4.84
CA GLU A 174 -16.70 -2.31 -4.34
C GLU A 174 -16.07 -0.92 -4.33
N VAL A 175 -14.77 -0.78 -4.58
CA VAL A 175 -14.06 0.51 -4.42
C VAL A 175 -14.74 1.63 -5.19
N MET A 176 -14.90 2.76 -4.48
CA MET A 176 -15.55 3.95 -4.98
C MET A 176 -14.75 5.20 -4.53
N PHE A 177 -14.44 6.06 -5.49
CA PHE A 177 -13.88 7.37 -5.21
C PHE A 177 -14.99 8.37 -4.95
N THR A 178 -14.74 9.29 -4.04
CA THR A 178 -15.65 10.39 -3.74
C THR A 178 -14.96 11.71 -4.08
N TYR A 179 -15.55 12.48 -4.96
CA TYR A 179 -15.05 13.80 -5.32
C TYR A 179 -15.92 14.88 -4.67
N GLU A 180 -15.32 15.70 -3.86
CA GLU A 180 -15.95 16.88 -3.25
C GLU A 180 -15.73 18.06 -4.21
N GLU A 181 -16.83 18.56 -4.81
CA GLU A 181 -16.80 19.49 -5.94
C GLU A 181 -16.48 20.93 -5.52
N THR A 182 -16.77 21.33 -4.27
CA THR A 182 -16.62 22.70 -3.78
C THR A 182 -15.15 23.08 -3.55
N GLU A 183 -14.42 22.23 -2.84
CA GLU A 183 -12.99 22.39 -2.54
C GLU A 183 -12.11 21.59 -3.50
N ARG A 184 -12.72 20.82 -4.43
CA ARG A 184 -12.05 20.01 -5.46
C ARG A 184 -11.14 18.92 -4.87
N VAL A 185 -11.64 18.23 -3.84
CA VAL A 185 -10.94 17.18 -3.10
C VAL A 185 -11.38 15.80 -3.59
N LEU A 186 -10.43 14.96 -3.97
CA LEU A 186 -10.66 13.57 -4.33
C LEU A 186 -10.30 12.66 -3.14
N PHE A 187 -11.29 11.99 -2.57
CA PHE A 187 -11.09 10.87 -1.65
C PHE A 187 -11.01 9.60 -2.49
N SER A 188 -9.83 8.99 -2.52
CA SER A 188 -9.47 7.99 -3.52
C SER A 188 -9.41 6.56 -2.98
N ALA A 189 -9.95 6.32 -1.78
CA ALA A 189 -9.73 5.05 -1.08
C ALA A 189 -8.22 4.71 -1.10
N ASP A 190 -7.84 3.47 -1.39
CA ASP A 190 -6.45 3.02 -1.40
C ASP A 190 -5.60 3.53 -2.58
N ALA A 191 -6.26 4.01 -3.63
CA ALA A 191 -5.52 4.56 -4.75
C ALA A 191 -4.66 5.75 -4.31
N PHE A 192 -3.44 5.82 -4.83
CA PHE A 192 -2.44 6.84 -4.50
C PHE A 192 -1.88 6.76 -3.07
N GLY A 193 -2.17 5.66 -2.37
CA GLY A 193 -1.70 5.39 -1.03
C GLY A 193 -0.23 5.00 -0.95
N THR A 194 0.33 5.07 0.25
CA THR A 194 1.70 4.66 0.56
C THR A 194 1.75 3.93 1.89
N PHE A 195 2.70 3.02 2.05
CA PHE A 195 3.09 2.61 3.40
C PHE A 195 3.81 3.75 4.15
N GLY A 196 3.86 3.63 5.47
CA GLY A 196 4.47 4.61 6.35
C GLY A 196 3.47 5.48 7.09
N THR A 197 3.82 5.85 8.32
CA THR A 197 3.06 6.80 9.14
C THR A 197 3.33 8.24 8.73
N LEU A 198 2.42 9.13 9.09
CA LEU A 198 2.63 10.57 8.97
C LEU A 198 3.42 11.09 10.19
N ASP A 199 4.50 11.84 9.96
CA ASP A 199 5.38 12.34 11.04
C ASP A 199 5.12 13.82 11.30
N GLY A 200 3.96 14.10 11.89
CA GLY A 200 3.58 15.46 12.32
C GLY A 200 2.76 16.23 11.29
N GLY A 201 3.16 16.23 10.01
CA GLY A 201 2.39 16.83 8.91
C GLY A 201 1.34 15.88 8.36
N VAL A 202 0.34 16.40 7.65
CA VAL A 202 -0.68 15.64 6.93
C VAL A 202 -0.59 15.92 5.42
N LEU A 203 -0.35 17.19 5.05
CA LEU A 203 -0.20 17.59 3.66
C LEU A 203 1.24 17.34 3.18
N ASP A 204 1.41 17.03 1.91
CA ASP A 204 2.72 16.89 1.25
C ASP A 204 3.60 18.14 1.35
N THR A 205 3.01 19.31 1.52
CA THR A 205 3.70 20.59 1.76
C THR A 205 4.23 20.78 3.19
N GLU A 206 3.84 19.91 4.12
CA GLU A 206 4.20 20.03 5.55
C GLU A 206 5.30 19.05 5.95
N MET A 207 5.77 18.22 5.01
CA MET A 207 6.71 17.15 5.29
C MET A 207 7.73 16.95 4.16
N ASN A 208 8.86 16.29 4.46
CA ASN A 208 9.72 15.73 3.43
C ASN A 208 9.07 14.45 2.87
N THR A 209 8.72 14.48 1.59
CA THR A 209 8.02 13.37 0.92
C THR A 209 8.96 12.30 0.35
N ASP A 210 10.28 12.45 0.42
CA ASP A 210 11.25 11.58 -0.26
C ASP A 210 11.06 10.10 0.08
N ARG A 211 10.82 9.78 1.35
CA ARG A 211 10.61 8.39 1.78
C ARG A 211 9.34 7.75 1.22
N TYR A 212 8.31 8.55 0.93
CA TYR A 212 7.03 8.02 0.46
C TYR A 212 7.05 7.58 -0.99
N TRP A 213 7.96 8.07 -1.83
CA TRP A 213 7.99 7.68 -3.24
C TRP A 213 8.31 6.20 -3.44
N SER A 214 9.32 5.68 -2.73
CA SER A 214 9.63 4.25 -2.77
C SER A 214 8.54 3.41 -2.10
N GLU A 215 7.93 3.92 -1.03
CA GLU A 215 6.84 3.25 -0.33
C GLU A 215 5.53 3.25 -1.15
N MET A 216 5.26 4.27 -1.95
CA MET A 216 4.15 4.28 -2.91
C MET A 216 4.30 3.20 -3.98
N ILE A 217 5.50 3.08 -4.57
CA ILE A 217 5.79 2.02 -5.55
C ILE A 217 5.66 0.65 -4.88
N ARG A 218 6.14 0.51 -3.64
CA ARG A 218 6.02 -0.72 -2.86
C ARG A 218 4.56 -1.04 -2.52
N TYR A 219 3.78 -0.03 -2.11
CA TYR A 219 2.35 -0.18 -1.87
C TYR A 219 1.64 -0.64 -3.15
N TYR A 220 1.83 0.10 -4.25
CA TYR A 220 1.24 -0.24 -5.54
C TYR A 220 1.57 -1.69 -5.96
N SER A 221 2.84 -2.07 -5.97
CA SER A 221 3.29 -3.38 -6.44
C SER A 221 2.78 -4.56 -5.60
N ASN A 222 2.54 -4.35 -4.30
CA ASN A 222 2.10 -5.39 -3.38
C ASN A 222 0.56 -5.47 -3.27
N ILE A 223 -0.13 -4.33 -3.30
CA ILE A 223 -1.57 -4.22 -3.05
C ILE A 223 -2.36 -4.11 -4.35
N VAL A 224 -2.00 -3.17 -5.23
CA VAL A 224 -2.74 -2.87 -6.47
C VAL A 224 -2.26 -3.72 -7.66
N GLY A 225 -0.97 -3.95 -7.76
CA GLY A 225 -0.15 -4.55 -8.81
C GLY A 225 -0.82 -5.23 -10.00
N LYS A 226 -1.64 -6.28 -9.75
CA LYS A 226 -2.37 -7.04 -10.77
C LYS A 226 -3.36 -6.20 -11.58
N TYR A 227 -3.91 -5.16 -10.98
CA TYR A 227 -5.09 -4.45 -11.47
C TYR A 227 -4.77 -3.22 -12.32
N GLY A 228 -3.70 -3.26 -13.11
CA GLY A 228 -3.30 -2.14 -13.98
C GLY A 228 -4.40 -1.65 -14.92
N GLY A 229 -5.15 -2.57 -15.56
CA GLY A 229 -6.28 -2.20 -16.41
C GLY A 229 -7.42 -1.45 -15.69
N PRO A 230 -7.90 -1.93 -14.53
CA PRO A 230 -8.81 -1.19 -13.66
C PRO A 230 -8.29 0.20 -13.27
N VAL A 231 -7.01 0.34 -12.88
CA VAL A 231 -6.41 1.65 -12.56
C VAL A 231 -6.46 2.59 -13.76
N GLN A 232 -6.11 2.13 -14.97
CA GLN A 232 -6.19 2.94 -16.19
C GLN A 232 -7.62 3.44 -16.47
N LYS A 233 -8.64 2.59 -16.24
CA LYS A 233 -10.05 2.99 -16.38
C LYS A 233 -10.44 4.05 -15.34
N ALA A 234 -9.99 3.90 -14.10
CA ALA A 234 -10.23 4.88 -13.04
C ALA A 234 -9.57 6.23 -13.36
N LEU A 235 -8.31 6.24 -13.80
CA LEU A 235 -7.61 7.46 -14.25
C LEU A 235 -8.32 8.13 -15.41
N GLN A 236 -8.82 7.35 -16.39
CA GLN A 236 -9.57 7.87 -17.52
C GLN A 236 -10.87 8.55 -17.08
N LYS A 237 -11.62 7.97 -16.11
CA LYS A 237 -12.82 8.62 -15.56
C LYS A 237 -12.52 9.97 -14.93
N LEU A 238 -11.37 10.12 -14.30
CA LEU A 238 -10.94 11.33 -13.61
C LEU A 238 -10.27 12.36 -14.53
N SER A 239 -9.98 12.03 -15.79
CA SER A 239 -9.19 12.88 -16.70
C SER A 239 -9.80 14.27 -16.98
N GLY A 240 -11.12 14.43 -16.79
CA GLY A 240 -11.83 15.71 -16.94
C GLY A 240 -12.20 16.39 -15.61
N VAL A 241 -11.76 15.82 -14.47
CA VAL A 241 -12.09 16.33 -13.14
C VAL A 241 -10.96 17.23 -12.64
N ASP A 242 -11.29 18.45 -12.21
CA ASP A 242 -10.32 19.40 -11.67
C ASP A 242 -9.97 19.05 -10.20
N VAL A 243 -9.09 18.08 -10.02
CA VAL A 243 -8.63 17.64 -8.69
C VAL A 243 -7.51 18.54 -8.20
N GLN A 244 -7.73 19.22 -7.07
CA GLN A 244 -6.71 20.05 -6.41
C GLN A 244 -6.04 19.35 -5.23
N MET A 245 -6.68 18.33 -4.67
CA MET A 245 -6.18 17.56 -3.53
C MET A 245 -6.57 16.09 -3.68
N ILE A 246 -5.65 15.17 -3.39
CA ILE A 246 -5.91 13.73 -3.35
C ILE A 246 -5.76 13.25 -1.90
N CYS A 247 -6.81 12.68 -1.37
CA CYS A 247 -6.94 12.16 -0.02
C CYS A 247 -7.07 10.63 -0.08
N SER A 248 -5.93 9.95 -0.02
CA SER A 248 -5.88 8.48 0.07
C SER A 248 -6.13 8.01 1.50
N THR A 249 -6.51 6.75 1.67
CA THR A 249 -6.66 6.09 2.97
C THR A 249 -5.32 5.81 3.67
N HIS A 250 -4.19 5.90 2.93
CA HIS A 250 -2.83 5.73 3.47
C HIS A 250 -1.87 6.79 2.96
N GLY A 251 -0.94 7.21 3.83
CA GLY A 251 0.12 8.15 3.47
C GLY A 251 -0.30 9.61 3.45
N PRO A 252 0.50 10.51 2.86
CA PRO A 252 0.23 11.93 2.81
C PRO A 252 -1.02 12.30 2.01
N VAL A 253 -1.63 13.42 2.37
CA VAL A 253 -2.59 14.12 1.50
C VAL A 253 -1.78 14.88 0.45
N TRP A 254 -2.06 14.59 -0.82
CA TRP A 254 -1.30 15.12 -1.94
C TRP A 254 -1.94 16.39 -2.52
N THR A 255 -1.19 17.46 -2.51
CA THR A 255 -1.58 18.78 -3.02
C THR A 255 -0.63 19.24 -4.12
N GLU A 256 0.56 19.70 -3.81
CA GLU A 256 1.56 20.14 -4.79
C GLU A 256 2.13 18.97 -5.60
N GLN A 257 2.29 17.79 -4.97
CA GLN A 257 2.88 16.61 -5.59
C GLN A 257 1.87 15.71 -6.33
N ARG A 258 0.58 16.09 -6.41
CA ARG A 258 -0.47 15.26 -7.04
C ARG A 258 -0.16 14.85 -8.49
N GLY A 259 0.48 15.72 -9.27
CA GLY A 259 0.90 15.40 -10.62
C GLY A 259 1.87 14.22 -10.68
N ARG A 260 2.89 14.22 -9.82
CA ARG A 260 3.86 13.13 -9.68
C ARG A 260 3.20 11.83 -9.22
N VAL A 261 2.27 11.93 -8.30
CA VAL A 261 1.51 10.78 -7.79
C VAL A 261 0.70 10.11 -8.92
N ILE A 262 -0.02 10.90 -9.70
CA ILE A 262 -0.78 10.42 -10.86
C ILE A 262 0.14 9.81 -11.91
N GLU A 263 1.28 10.45 -12.22
CA GLU A 263 2.29 9.93 -13.16
C GLU A 263 2.83 8.56 -12.74
N ILE A 264 3.15 8.38 -11.45
CA ILE A 264 3.63 7.10 -10.91
C ILE A 264 2.55 6.02 -11.09
N TYR A 265 1.31 6.29 -10.71
CA TYR A 265 0.21 5.32 -10.85
C TYR A 265 -0.10 4.99 -12.31
N ASP A 266 -0.10 6.00 -13.19
CA ASP A 266 -0.30 5.82 -14.63
C ASP A 266 0.80 4.92 -15.23
N ARG A 267 2.06 5.21 -14.96
CA ARG A 267 3.21 4.42 -15.40
C ARG A 267 3.15 2.97 -14.90
N LEU A 268 2.96 2.79 -13.58
CA LEU A 268 2.95 1.46 -12.98
C LEU A 268 1.78 0.61 -13.49
N SER A 269 0.61 1.22 -13.71
CA SER A 269 -0.58 0.53 -14.20
C SER A 269 -0.50 0.12 -15.69
N ARG A 270 0.37 0.78 -16.46
CA ARG A 270 0.76 0.32 -17.80
C ARG A 270 1.91 -0.69 -17.78
N TYR A 271 2.40 -1.05 -16.59
CA TYR A 271 3.58 -1.91 -16.41
C TYR A 271 4.85 -1.36 -17.08
N GLU A 272 4.99 -0.05 -17.14
CA GLU A 272 6.16 0.62 -17.70
C GLU A 272 7.22 0.79 -16.62
N GLY A 273 8.38 0.12 -16.82
CA GLY A 273 9.55 0.28 -15.97
C GLY A 273 10.42 1.45 -16.43
N ILE A 274 11.05 2.15 -15.50
CA ILE A 274 12.10 3.12 -15.80
C ILE A 274 13.42 2.42 -16.11
N GLU A 275 14.41 3.13 -16.65
CA GLU A 275 15.76 2.64 -16.86
C GLU A 275 16.37 2.13 -15.54
N GLY A 276 16.73 0.85 -15.54
CA GLY A 276 17.29 0.17 -14.38
C GLY A 276 17.07 -1.34 -14.45
N VAL A 277 17.74 -2.06 -13.57
CA VAL A 277 17.72 -3.52 -13.50
C VAL A 277 17.51 -3.98 -12.07
N THR A 278 16.54 -4.87 -11.88
CA THR A 278 16.40 -5.65 -10.64
C THR A 278 17.10 -6.98 -10.84
N LEU A 279 18.20 -7.19 -10.10
CA LEU A 279 18.97 -8.42 -10.10
C LEU A 279 18.64 -9.20 -8.83
N VAL A 280 17.97 -10.35 -8.98
CA VAL A 280 17.53 -11.20 -7.86
C VAL A 280 18.25 -12.52 -7.92
N TYR A 281 18.78 -12.99 -6.80
CA TYR A 281 19.47 -14.28 -6.78
C TYR A 281 19.21 -15.05 -5.47
N GLY A 282 19.21 -16.38 -5.59
CA GLY A 282 19.43 -17.30 -4.48
C GLY A 282 20.88 -17.80 -4.50
N SER A 283 21.47 -18.02 -3.34
CA SER A 283 22.82 -18.61 -3.24
C SER A 283 22.96 -19.41 -1.95
N MET A 284 23.50 -20.63 -2.06
CA MET A 284 23.76 -21.48 -0.89
C MET A 284 25.16 -21.28 -0.33
N TYR A 285 26.17 -21.28 -1.18
CA TYR A 285 27.57 -21.28 -0.81
C TYR A 285 28.41 -20.20 -1.53
N GLY A 286 27.77 -19.17 -2.09
CA GLY A 286 28.44 -18.02 -2.71
C GLY A 286 28.63 -18.10 -4.21
N ASN A 287 28.55 -19.25 -4.89
CA ASN A 287 28.83 -19.33 -6.34
C ASN A 287 27.84 -18.51 -7.17
N THR A 288 26.54 -18.68 -6.95
CA THR A 288 25.52 -17.89 -7.66
C THR A 288 25.60 -16.40 -7.29
N GLU A 289 26.00 -16.08 -6.06
CA GLU A 289 26.24 -14.70 -5.60
C GLU A 289 27.41 -14.06 -6.36
N LEU A 290 28.53 -14.79 -6.54
CA LEU A 290 29.66 -14.29 -7.30
C LEU A 290 29.29 -14.03 -8.77
N MET A 291 28.47 -14.90 -9.39
CA MET A 291 27.92 -14.65 -10.73
C MET A 291 27.08 -13.36 -10.75
N ALA A 292 26.23 -13.15 -9.73
CA ALA A 292 25.40 -11.96 -9.61
C ALA A 292 26.25 -10.69 -9.49
N GLU A 293 27.32 -10.70 -8.69
CA GLU A 293 28.24 -9.57 -8.53
C GLU A 293 28.96 -9.25 -9.85
N THR A 294 29.43 -10.27 -10.58
CA THR A 294 30.06 -10.10 -11.89
C THR A 294 29.10 -9.46 -12.90
N ILE A 295 27.84 -9.93 -12.93
CA ILE A 295 26.81 -9.37 -13.82
C ILE A 295 26.50 -7.92 -13.42
N ALA A 296 26.36 -7.62 -12.12
CA ALA A 296 26.10 -6.28 -11.64
C ALA A 296 27.23 -5.30 -11.98
N THR A 297 28.49 -5.74 -11.86
CA THR A 297 29.64 -4.95 -12.28
C THR A 297 29.58 -4.63 -13.77
N ALA A 298 29.28 -5.61 -14.60
CA ALA A 298 29.18 -5.43 -16.06
C ALA A 298 28.00 -4.50 -16.45
N LEU A 299 26.87 -4.55 -15.70
CA LEU A 299 25.75 -3.60 -15.86
C LEU A 299 26.20 -2.16 -15.57
N ALA A 300 26.93 -1.95 -14.46
CA ALA A 300 27.41 -0.64 -14.06
C ALA A 300 28.45 -0.09 -15.06
N GLU A 301 29.40 -0.92 -15.52
CA GLU A 301 30.35 -0.58 -16.58
C GLU A 301 29.66 -0.25 -17.90
N GLY A 302 28.53 -0.93 -18.19
CA GLY A 302 27.68 -0.66 -19.34
C GLY A 302 26.85 0.61 -19.21
N GLY A 303 26.91 1.34 -18.07
CA GLY A 303 26.28 2.63 -17.84
C GLY A 303 24.94 2.59 -17.13
N VAL A 304 24.44 1.41 -16.70
CA VAL A 304 23.20 1.30 -15.90
C VAL A 304 23.46 1.85 -14.51
N LYS A 305 22.72 2.89 -14.12
CA LYS A 305 22.88 3.56 -12.81
C LYS A 305 21.93 3.01 -11.74
N ASN A 306 20.78 2.52 -12.13
CA ASN A 306 19.78 1.98 -11.23
C ASN A 306 19.87 0.46 -11.23
N ILE A 307 20.62 -0.11 -10.30
CA ILE A 307 20.77 -1.55 -10.12
C ILE A 307 20.32 -1.90 -8.71
N ALA A 308 19.22 -2.65 -8.59
CA ALA A 308 18.73 -3.16 -7.32
C ALA A 308 19.07 -4.64 -7.19
N MET A 309 20.01 -4.98 -6.30
CA MET A 309 20.42 -6.36 -6.03
C MET A 309 19.70 -6.92 -4.82
N HIS A 310 19.15 -8.13 -4.97
CA HIS A 310 18.43 -8.82 -3.92
C HIS A 310 18.87 -10.28 -3.78
N ASN A 311 19.37 -10.62 -2.60
CA ASN A 311 19.46 -12.01 -2.16
C ASN A 311 18.10 -12.41 -1.56
N VAL A 312 17.40 -13.38 -2.18
CA VAL A 312 16.04 -13.79 -1.76
C VAL A 312 15.97 -14.38 -0.35
N SER A 313 17.10 -14.85 0.19
CA SER A 313 17.18 -15.33 1.57
C SER A 313 17.28 -14.21 2.60
N LYS A 314 17.54 -12.97 2.16
CA LYS A 314 17.74 -11.79 3.03
C LYS A 314 16.72 -10.69 2.76
N SER A 315 16.35 -10.48 1.49
CA SER A 315 15.40 -9.44 1.09
C SER A 315 13.97 -9.97 1.11
N HIS A 316 13.10 -9.32 1.86
CA HIS A 316 11.67 -9.66 1.81
C HIS A 316 11.09 -9.39 0.41
N SER A 317 10.24 -10.30 -0.08
CA SER A 317 9.64 -10.21 -1.42
C SER A 317 8.90 -8.90 -1.71
N SER A 318 8.42 -8.20 -0.69
CA SER A 318 7.79 -6.88 -0.82
C SER A 318 8.69 -5.85 -1.50
N TYR A 319 9.96 -5.81 -1.12
CA TYR A 319 10.96 -4.89 -1.70
C TYR A 319 11.40 -5.34 -3.09
N ILE A 320 11.52 -6.66 -3.29
CA ILE A 320 11.83 -7.22 -4.60
C ILE A 320 10.73 -6.86 -5.61
N LEU A 321 9.46 -7.04 -5.25
CA LEU A 321 8.31 -6.69 -6.09
C LEU A 321 8.27 -5.19 -6.41
N ARG A 322 8.59 -4.31 -5.43
CA ARG A 322 8.73 -2.87 -5.66
C ARG A 322 9.67 -2.58 -6.83
N ASP A 323 10.87 -3.16 -6.77
CA ASP A 323 11.90 -2.87 -7.76
C ASP A 323 11.61 -3.55 -9.11
N LEU A 324 11.00 -4.75 -9.10
CA LEU A 324 10.50 -5.42 -10.31
C LEU A 324 9.42 -4.60 -11.04
N PHE A 325 8.55 -3.89 -10.31
CA PHE A 325 7.58 -2.96 -10.91
C PHE A 325 8.24 -1.66 -11.38
N ASN A 326 9.25 -1.19 -10.65
CA ASN A 326 9.89 0.09 -10.93
C ASN A 326 10.84 0.06 -12.12
N TYR A 327 11.61 -1.03 -12.30
CA TYR A 327 12.66 -1.12 -13.30
C TYR A 327 12.29 -2.00 -14.50
N LYS A 328 12.78 -1.63 -15.68
CA LYS A 328 12.51 -2.31 -16.96
C LYS A 328 13.24 -3.66 -17.06
N GLY A 329 14.48 -3.75 -16.57
CA GLY A 329 15.30 -4.95 -16.62
C GLY A 329 15.10 -5.86 -15.42
N VAL A 330 15.07 -7.17 -15.66
CA VAL A 330 14.99 -8.22 -14.64
C VAL A 330 16.04 -9.28 -14.93
N ILE A 331 16.90 -9.58 -13.95
CA ILE A 331 17.83 -10.70 -14.03
C ILE A 331 17.59 -11.61 -12.82
N ILE A 332 17.37 -12.90 -13.04
CA ILE A 332 17.12 -13.88 -11.96
C ILE A 332 18.21 -14.95 -11.97
N GLY A 333 18.90 -15.09 -10.84
CA GLY A 333 19.93 -16.11 -10.59
C GLY A 333 19.44 -17.18 -9.60
N CYS A 334 19.65 -18.47 -9.95
CA CYS A 334 19.15 -19.56 -9.15
C CYS A 334 20.13 -20.75 -9.14
N PRO A 335 20.57 -21.24 -7.97
CA PRO A 335 21.24 -22.52 -7.89
C PRO A 335 20.23 -23.66 -8.06
N THR A 336 20.65 -24.76 -8.66
CA THR A 336 19.83 -25.98 -8.68
C THR A 336 19.81 -26.61 -7.28
N TYR A 337 18.63 -26.76 -6.71
CA TYR A 337 18.37 -27.38 -5.42
C TYR A 337 17.44 -28.58 -5.59
N SER A 338 17.89 -29.78 -5.19
CA SER A 338 17.09 -31.03 -5.31
C SER A 338 16.47 -31.23 -6.71
N ASN A 339 17.21 -30.95 -7.77
CA ASN A 339 16.77 -30.96 -9.17
C ASN A 339 15.60 -30.00 -9.49
N GLN A 340 15.44 -28.96 -8.67
CA GLN A 340 14.39 -27.93 -8.78
C GLN A 340 15.01 -26.53 -8.65
N LEU A 341 14.17 -25.51 -8.60
CA LEU A 341 14.58 -24.17 -8.19
C LEU A 341 14.95 -24.14 -6.70
N PHE A 342 15.75 -23.17 -6.32
CA PHE A 342 15.94 -22.80 -4.93
C PHE A 342 14.58 -22.31 -4.36
N PRO A 343 14.12 -22.83 -3.18
CA PRO A 343 12.73 -22.62 -2.72
C PRO A 343 12.29 -21.17 -2.66
N GLU A 344 13.13 -20.25 -2.20
CA GLU A 344 12.82 -18.84 -2.09
C GLU A 344 12.68 -18.16 -3.46
N ILE A 345 13.43 -18.64 -4.47
CA ILE A 345 13.24 -18.20 -5.88
C ILE A 345 11.89 -18.71 -6.40
N ASP A 346 11.57 -19.98 -6.20
CA ASP A 346 10.29 -20.55 -6.62
C ASP A 346 9.09 -19.79 -6.01
N ALA A 347 9.14 -19.52 -4.71
CA ALA A 347 8.13 -18.74 -4.02
C ALA A 347 8.02 -17.29 -4.55
N LEU A 348 9.13 -16.68 -4.95
CA LEU A 348 9.13 -15.35 -5.56
C LEU A 348 8.49 -15.39 -6.96
N LEU A 349 8.81 -16.39 -7.80
CA LEU A 349 8.23 -16.51 -9.14
C LEU A 349 6.70 -16.61 -9.07
N GLN A 350 6.15 -17.40 -8.13
CA GLN A 350 4.71 -17.49 -7.90
C GLN A 350 4.10 -16.11 -7.54
N LYS A 351 4.78 -15.31 -6.71
CA LYS A 351 4.31 -13.97 -6.36
C LYS A 351 4.32 -13.01 -7.55
N ILE A 352 5.28 -13.16 -8.46
CA ILE A 352 5.36 -12.38 -9.70
C ILE A 352 4.22 -12.77 -10.64
N GLU A 353 3.96 -14.07 -10.83
CA GLU A 353 2.85 -14.60 -11.65
C GLU A 353 1.50 -14.08 -11.17
N LEU A 354 1.23 -14.12 -9.85
CA LEU A 354 0.00 -13.60 -9.24
C LEU A 354 -0.26 -12.13 -9.54
N ARG A 355 0.78 -11.34 -9.85
CA ARG A 355 0.66 -9.92 -10.20
C ARG A 355 0.60 -9.66 -11.69
N GLU A 356 0.71 -10.71 -12.51
CA GLU A 356 0.67 -10.61 -13.96
C GLU A 356 1.61 -9.51 -14.52
N LEU A 357 2.82 -9.40 -13.93
CA LEU A 357 3.79 -8.37 -14.30
C LEU A 357 4.20 -8.49 -15.76
N LYS A 358 4.09 -7.41 -16.53
CA LYS A 358 4.28 -7.37 -18.00
C LYS A 358 5.45 -6.46 -18.38
N ASN A 359 5.83 -6.52 -19.68
CA ASN A 359 6.73 -5.58 -20.31
C ASN A 359 8.12 -5.52 -19.64
N ARG A 360 8.74 -6.70 -19.39
CA ARG A 360 10.09 -6.77 -18.81
C ARG A 360 11.08 -7.34 -19.82
N VAL A 361 12.30 -6.77 -19.78
CA VAL A 361 13.48 -7.33 -20.41
C VAL A 361 14.12 -8.30 -19.44
N TYR A 362 14.34 -9.55 -19.86
CA TYR A 362 14.66 -10.64 -18.97
C TYR A 362 15.97 -11.33 -19.30
N GLY A 363 16.84 -11.48 -18.30
CA GLY A 363 18.01 -12.33 -18.31
C GLY A 363 17.96 -13.31 -17.15
N TYR A 364 18.64 -14.44 -17.26
CA TYR A 364 18.69 -15.41 -16.18
C TYR A 364 19.98 -16.23 -16.21
N PHE A 365 20.36 -16.70 -15.01
CA PHE A 365 21.56 -17.49 -14.82
C PHE A 365 21.39 -18.49 -13.70
N GLY A 366 22.31 -19.44 -13.61
CA GLY A 366 22.26 -20.43 -12.53
C GLY A 366 23.55 -21.18 -12.30
N SER A 367 23.60 -21.90 -11.20
CA SER A 367 24.72 -22.80 -10.87
C SER A 367 24.20 -24.18 -10.44
N PHE A 368 25.03 -25.19 -10.59
CA PHE A 368 24.74 -26.55 -10.14
C PHE A 368 26.04 -27.29 -9.78
N THR A 369 25.94 -28.40 -9.07
CA THR A 369 27.12 -29.22 -8.71
C THR A 369 27.23 -30.46 -9.60
N TRP A 370 26.18 -31.24 -9.80
CA TRP A 370 26.20 -32.47 -10.59
C TRP A 370 25.14 -32.53 -11.70
N ALA A 371 23.99 -31.88 -11.55
CA ALA A 371 22.94 -31.82 -12.55
C ALA A 371 22.26 -30.45 -12.51
N GLY A 372 22.14 -29.75 -13.64
CA GLY A 372 21.49 -28.47 -13.80
C GLY A 372 20.00 -28.65 -14.09
N ALA A 373 19.15 -27.85 -13.42
CA ALA A 373 17.71 -27.80 -13.66
C ALA A 373 17.14 -26.37 -13.55
N ALA A 374 17.77 -25.52 -12.76
CA ALA A 374 17.25 -24.17 -12.45
C ALA A 374 17.14 -23.30 -13.71
N VAL A 375 18.17 -23.25 -14.53
CA VAL A 375 18.20 -22.40 -15.74
C VAL A 375 17.08 -22.77 -16.71
N LYS A 376 16.82 -24.07 -16.93
CA LYS A 376 15.69 -24.53 -17.77
C LYS A 376 14.34 -24.04 -17.23
N ARG A 377 14.15 -24.05 -15.91
CA ARG A 377 12.89 -23.60 -15.27
C ARG A 377 12.73 -22.09 -15.32
N LEU A 378 13.81 -21.35 -15.12
CA LEU A 378 13.81 -19.89 -15.27
C LEU A 378 13.49 -19.47 -16.71
N GLY A 379 13.98 -20.22 -17.71
CA GLY A 379 13.61 -20.00 -19.11
C GLY A 379 12.12 -20.20 -19.36
N ALA A 380 11.57 -21.33 -18.90
CA ALA A 380 10.13 -21.61 -19.00
C ALA A 380 9.26 -20.56 -18.29
N PHE A 381 9.72 -20.03 -17.15
CA PHE A 381 9.06 -18.92 -16.47
C PHE A 381 9.03 -17.65 -17.34
N GLY A 382 10.17 -17.23 -17.89
CA GLY A 382 10.23 -16.04 -18.77
C GLY A 382 9.33 -16.17 -20.00
N GLU A 383 9.24 -17.36 -20.60
CA GLU A 383 8.33 -17.68 -21.70
C GLU A 383 6.86 -17.56 -21.26
N SER A 384 6.48 -18.11 -20.10
CA SER A 384 5.10 -18.03 -19.56
C SER A 384 4.68 -16.60 -19.29
N MET A 385 5.59 -15.77 -18.79
CA MET A 385 5.38 -14.34 -18.54
C MET A 385 5.41 -13.49 -19.82
N LYS A 386 5.80 -14.08 -20.95
CA LYS A 386 6.00 -13.38 -22.24
C LYS A 386 6.98 -12.21 -22.12
N TRP A 387 8.03 -12.37 -21.32
CA TRP A 387 9.06 -11.38 -21.16
C TRP A 387 10.08 -11.46 -22.30
N GLU A 388 10.65 -10.32 -22.67
CA GLU A 388 11.68 -10.26 -23.71
C GLU A 388 13.01 -10.80 -23.19
N CYS A 389 13.40 -12.01 -23.60
CA CYS A 389 14.69 -12.58 -23.24
C CYS A 389 15.83 -12.02 -24.10
N ILE A 390 16.92 -11.54 -23.49
CA ILE A 390 17.97 -10.76 -24.16
C ILE A 390 19.18 -11.55 -24.63
N ALA A 391 19.54 -12.63 -23.96
CA ALA A 391 20.78 -13.39 -24.25
C ALA A 391 20.57 -14.86 -23.91
N PRO A 392 21.45 -15.76 -24.39
CA PRO A 392 21.43 -17.11 -23.87
C PRO A 392 21.68 -17.08 -22.36
N PRO A 393 21.07 -18.02 -21.63
CA PRO A 393 21.27 -18.09 -20.18
C PRO A 393 22.71 -18.49 -19.85
N VAL A 394 23.17 -18.07 -18.67
CA VAL A 394 24.47 -18.50 -18.14
C VAL A 394 24.28 -19.63 -17.15
N GLU A 395 24.89 -20.77 -17.33
CA GLU A 395 24.86 -21.89 -16.41
C GLU A 395 26.26 -22.39 -16.08
N GLN A 396 26.66 -22.34 -14.81
CA GLN A 396 28.00 -22.68 -14.36
C GLN A 396 27.98 -23.91 -13.44
N LYS A 397 28.88 -24.85 -13.71
CA LYS A 397 29.08 -26.03 -12.88
C LYS A 397 30.06 -25.74 -11.76
N GLN A 398 29.61 -25.87 -10.49
CA GLN A 398 30.42 -25.70 -9.28
C GLN A 398 30.91 -24.25 -9.09
N SER A 399 32.18 -23.93 -9.41
CA SER A 399 32.69 -22.55 -9.36
C SER A 399 32.55 -21.87 -10.73
N ILE A 400 32.70 -20.55 -10.76
CA ILE A 400 32.76 -19.80 -12.01
C ILE A 400 33.94 -20.32 -12.84
N SER A 401 33.63 -20.91 -13.98
CA SER A 401 34.63 -21.38 -14.96
C SER A 401 34.93 -20.33 -16.04
N SER A 402 33.99 -19.40 -16.28
CA SER A 402 34.13 -18.29 -17.22
C SER A 402 33.35 -17.08 -16.70
N GLU A 403 34.05 -16.01 -16.34
CA GLU A 403 33.41 -14.71 -15.99
C GLU A 403 32.84 -14.04 -17.24
N GLU A 404 33.40 -14.33 -18.45
CA GLU A 404 33.01 -13.67 -19.70
C GLU A 404 31.52 -13.87 -20.03
N GLU A 405 30.93 -15.04 -19.74
CA GLU A 405 29.52 -15.28 -19.97
C GLU A 405 28.64 -14.39 -19.06
N CYS A 406 29.04 -14.21 -17.80
CA CYS A 406 28.37 -13.32 -16.85
C CYS A 406 28.50 -11.85 -17.29
N ILE A 407 29.70 -11.44 -17.72
CA ILE A 407 29.96 -10.10 -18.23
C ILE A 407 29.15 -9.84 -19.50
N SER A 408 29.07 -10.82 -20.42
CA SER A 408 28.27 -10.71 -21.64
C SER A 408 26.79 -10.53 -21.35
N LEU A 409 26.21 -11.28 -20.38
CA LEU A 409 24.83 -11.12 -19.95
C LEU A 409 24.57 -9.71 -19.38
N GLY A 410 25.47 -9.20 -18.52
CA GLY A 410 25.39 -7.86 -17.97
C GLY A 410 25.43 -6.77 -19.03
N ARG A 411 26.38 -6.85 -19.98
CA ARG A 411 26.52 -5.91 -21.11
C ARG A 411 25.30 -5.93 -22.02
N SER A 412 24.82 -7.12 -22.42
CA SER A 412 23.62 -7.25 -23.26
C SER A 412 22.38 -6.63 -22.60
N MET A 413 22.21 -6.81 -21.28
CA MET A 413 21.14 -6.15 -20.53
C MET A 413 21.33 -4.63 -20.52
N ALA A 414 22.54 -4.14 -20.24
CA ALA A 414 22.82 -2.70 -20.23
C ALA A 414 22.51 -2.06 -21.60
N GLU A 415 22.98 -2.64 -22.68
CA GLU A 415 22.68 -2.17 -24.04
C GLU A 415 21.18 -2.10 -24.30
N LYS A 416 20.44 -3.16 -23.94
CA LYS A 416 18.98 -3.23 -24.14
C LYS A 416 18.21 -2.21 -23.30
N ILE A 417 18.61 -1.98 -22.06
CA ILE A 417 17.94 -1.04 -21.16
C ILE A 417 18.17 0.42 -21.55
N LEU A 418 19.39 0.73 -22.05
CA LEU A 418 19.80 2.08 -22.42
C LEU A 418 19.54 2.40 -23.91
N SER A 419 19.20 1.41 -24.73
CA SER A 419 18.76 1.67 -26.11
C SER A 419 17.42 2.43 -26.10
N LYS A 420 17.39 3.55 -26.84
CA LYS A 420 16.20 4.40 -27.00
C LYS A 420 15.11 3.72 -27.83
#